data_43cec9a319300f3fe447fef4583da2db
#
_entry.id   43cec9a319300f3fe447fef4583da2db
#
_cell.length_a   1.000
_cell.length_b   1.000
_cell.length_c   1.000
_cell.angle_alpha   90.00
_cell.angle_beta   90.00
_cell.angle_gamma   90.00
#
_symmetry.space_group_name_H-M   'P 1'
#
loop_
_entity.id
_entity.type
_entity.pdbx_description
1 polymer ?
#
loop_
_entity_poly.entity_id
_entity_poly.type
_entity_poly.pdbx_seq_one_letter_code
_entity_poly.pdbx_strand_id
1 'polypeptide(L)'
;CGVLDIVRASTSGQLSASDDSVTSPYTLSIPTKDVYEATYFGAAANPFKWAARDVGAEANAIRVAVIDKGADVTLTLDGALATTTVGTQIANTAGTKSGYIYAWDGGSNTVSVITSDTWTTSDIVENGVTDLNVTSVSSWYDQQNVFTGLSWNAIAPRPGTSPYVAARGGSSDEFHIAVWDATGAITGAPNTLLEKFTYVSKANNAKTTQGAVNYYPQVVLESSSHIYWGAHETAVYDVSANQAATGGNIAGTSNAGSDSTTTFDLFGAPTSYTFQKGAESLGATSGEILTALQ
;
A
#
# COMPACT_ATOMS: atom_id res chain seq x y z
N CYS A 1 -20.96 -17.93 -37.32
CA CYS A 1 -20.06 -17.03 -36.61
C CYS A 1 -19.02 -17.88 -35.93
N GLY A 2 -17.81 -17.90 -36.44
CA GLY A 2 -16.70 -18.54 -35.75
C GLY A 2 -16.24 -17.69 -34.56
N VAL A 3 -15.89 -18.33 -33.44
CA VAL A 3 -15.22 -17.66 -32.33
C VAL A 3 -13.79 -17.34 -32.79
N LEU A 4 -13.39 -16.08 -32.74
CA LEU A 4 -12.04 -15.69 -33.00
C LEU A 4 -11.23 -15.90 -31.69
N ASP A 5 -10.50 -16.99 -31.59
CA ASP A 5 -9.54 -17.20 -30.52
C ASP A 5 -8.28 -16.39 -30.85
N ILE A 6 -8.09 -15.30 -30.11
CA ILE A 6 -6.83 -14.53 -30.16
C ILE A 6 -5.83 -15.20 -29.23
N VAL A 7 -4.94 -15.99 -29.79
CA VAL A 7 -3.82 -16.57 -29.06
C VAL A 7 -2.66 -15.58 -29.07
N ARG A 8 -2.28 -15.06 -27.90
CA ARG A 8 -1.05 -14.26 -27.75
C ARG A 8 0.15 -15.18 -27.79
N ALA A 9 0.95 -15.10 -28.85
CA ALA A 9 2.24 -15.76 -28.88
C ALA A 9 3.19 -15.06 -27.91
N SER A 10 3.53 -15.68 -26.76
CA SER A 10 4.57 -15.17 -25.89
C SER A 10 5.94 -15.53 -26.47
N THR A 11 6.75 -14.52 -26.75
CA THR A 11 8.11 -14.69 -27.24
C THR A 11 9.10 -14.77 -26.07
N SER A 12 10.15 -15.59 -26.22
CA SER A 12 11.26 -15.59 -25.27
C SER A 12 11.90 -14.20 -25.25
N GLY A 13 12.05 -13.60 -24.07
CA GLY A 13 12.63 -12.26 -23.90
C GLY A 13 11.65 -11.13 -23.60
N GLN A 14 10.35 -11.42 -23.51
CA GLN A 14 9.39 -10.45 -22.95
C GLN A 14 9.63 -10.29 -21.46
N LEU A 15 9.65 -9.05 -21.00
CA LEU A 15 9.86 -8.71 -19.59
C LEU A 15 8.61 -8.08 -19.00
N SER A 16 8.29 -8.49 -17.77
CA SER A 16 7.22 -7.88 -16.97
C SER A 16 7.71 -6.59 -16.34
N ALA A 17 6.92 -5.54 -16.41
CA ALA A 17 7.19 -4.33 -15.66
C ALA A 17 6.94 -4.57 -14.16
N SER A 18 7.76 -3.97 -13.31
CA SER A 18 7.60 -4.03 -11.85
C SER A 18 8.25 -2.82 -11.18
N ASP A 19 8.07 -2.71 -9.88
CA ASP A 19 8.76 -1.75 -9.02
C ASP A 19 10.19 -2.18 -8.63
N ASP A 20 10.67 -3.30 -9.18
CA ASP A 20 12.01 -3.82 -8.89
C ASP A 20 13.12 -2.82 -9.25
N SER A 21 13.97 -2.54 -8.27
CA SER A 21 15.12 -1.65 -8.41
C SER A 21 16.37 -2.32 -9.00
N VAL A 22 16.36 -3.63 -9.26
CA VAL A 22 17.50 -4.36 -9.82
C VAL A 22 17.86 -3.78 -11.20
N THR A 23 19.09 -3.35 -11.33
CA THR A 23 19.50 -2.58 -12.50
C THR A 23 20.01 -3.43 -13.67
N SER A 24 20.65 -4.59 -13.41
CA SER A 24 21.16 -5.47 -14.48
C SER A 24 21.77 -6.75 -13.90
N PRO A 25 21.54 -7.91 -14.53
CA PRO A 25 20.55 -8.13 -15.58
C PRO A 25 19.12 -8.19 -15.01
N TYR A 26 18.18 -7.50 -15.67
CA TYR A 26 16.76 -7.63 -15.34
C TYR A 26 16.17 -8.78 -16.13
N THR A 27 15.58 -9.74 -15.47
CA THR A 27 15.12 -10.99 -16.10
C THR A 27 13.69 -11.38 -15.70
N LEU A 28 12.96 -10.48 -15.02
CA LEU A 28 11.61 -10.78 -14.57
C LEU A 28 10.68 -11.00 -15.78
N SER A 29 10.16 -12.19 -15.91
CA SER A 29 9.16 -12.53 -16.91
C SER A 29 8.04 -13.35 -16.27
N ILE A 30 6.84 -12.80 -16.25
CA ILE A 30 5.62 -13.41 -15.70
C ILE A 30 4.58 -13.46 -16.84
N PRO A 31 4.70 -14.36 -17.79
CA PRO A 31 3.86 -14.35 -18.98
C PRO A 31 2.43 -14.84 -18.71
N THR A 32 2.24 -15.60 -17.64
CA THR A 32 0.93 -16.17 -17.29
C THR A 32 0.70 -16.20 -15.79
N LYS A 33 -0.57 -16.31 -15.39
CA LYS A 33 -0.95 -16.49 -13.99
C LYS A 33 -0.34 -17.77 -13.38
N ASP A 34 -0.27 -18.86 -14.14
CA ASP A 34 0.30 -20.13 -13.65
C ASP A 34 1.79 -19.99 -13.31
N VAL A 35 2.55 -19.26 -14.13
CA VAL A 35 3.95 -18.95 -13.82
C VAL A 35 4.07 -18.10 -12.56
N TYR A 36 3.20 -17.12 -12.39
CA TYR A 36 3.17 -16.31 -11.18
C TYR A 36 2.86 -17.15 -9.94
N GLU A 37 1.80 -17.98 -9.98
CA GLU A 37 1.40 -18.80 -8.85
C GLU A 37 2.47 -19.85 -8.48
N ALA A 38 3.13 -20.43 -9.47
CA ALA A 38 4.15 -21.45 -9.24
C ALA A 38 5.48 -20.88 -8.72
N THR A 39 5.81 -19.62 -9.04
CA THR A 39 7.16 -19.08 -8.84
C THR A 39 7.21 -17.98 -7.78
N TYR A 40 6.21 -17.09 -7.78
CA TYR A 40 6.28 -15.84 -7.03
C TYR A 40 5.24 -15.73 -5.92
N PHE A 41 4.04 -16.28 -6.11
CA PHE A 41 2.99 -16.17 -5.11
C PHE A 41 3.34 -16.95 -3.84
N GLY A 42 3.47 -16.23 -2.71
CA GLY A 42 3.86 -16.85 -1.44
C GLY A 42 5.34 -17.23 -1.33
N ALA A 43 6.18 -16.86 -2.28
CA ALA A 43 7.62 -17.03 -2.17
C ALA A 43 8.19 -16.19 -1.01
N ALA A 44 9.21 -16.71 -0.33
CA ALA A 44 9.79 -16.08 0.85
C ALA A 44 10.46 -14.71 0.55
N ALA A 45 10.92 -14.52 -0.69
CA ALA A 45 11.50 -13.26 -1.14
C ALA A 45 11.26 -13.08 -2.64
N ASN A 46 10.62 -11.98 -2.99
CA ASN A 46 10.50 -11.51 -4.37
C ASN A 46 11.31 -10.23 -4.53
N PRO A 47 11.90 -9.97 -5.70
CA PRO A 47 12.66 -8.74 -5.95
C PRO A 47 11.76 -7.52 -6.14
N PHE A 48 10.43 -7.68 -6.12
CA PHE A 48 9.43 -6.64 -6.33
C PHE A 48 8.33 -6.74 -5.25
N LYS A 49 7.64 -5.65 -5.01
CA LYS A 49 6.39 -5.63 -4.24
C LYS A 49 5.19 -5.79 -5.16
N TRP A 50 5.27 -5.19 -6.33
CA TRP A 50 4.21 -5.20 -7.34
C TRP A 50 4.79 -5.44 -8.73
N ALA A 51 4.14 -6.26 -9.53
CA ALA A 51 4.49 -6.50 -10.92
C ALA A 51 3.26 -6.47 -11.81
N ALA A 52 3.46 -6.15 -13.09
CA ALA A 52 2.37 -6.17 -14.07
C ALA A 52 1.96 -7.60 -14.42
N ARG A 53 0.67 -7.79 -14.66
CA ARG A 53 0.11 -9.05 -15.19
C ARG A 53 0.46 -9.26 -16.66
N ASP A 54 0.51 -8.18 -17.42
CA ASP A 54 0.92 -8.24 -18.81
C ASP A 54 2.43 -7.97 -18.94
N VAL A 55 3.07 -8.75 -19.77
CA VAL A 55 4.44 -8.48 -20.20
C VAL A 55 4.43 -7.42 -21.29
N GLY A 56 5.48 -6.62 -21.39
CA GLY A 56 5.62 -5.61 -22.43
C GLY A 56 5.87 -4.21 -21.90
N ALA A 57 6.17 -3.30 -22.83
CA ALA A 57 6.57 -1.93 -22.52
C ALA A 57 5.40 -1.04 -22.03
N GLU A 58 4.18 -1.34 -22.44
CA GLU A 58 2.99 -0.56 -22.06
C GLU A 58 2.75 -0.61 -20.55
N ALA A 59 3.07 -1.75 -19.92
CA ALA A 59 2.94 -1.94 -18.48
C ALA A 59 3.86 -1.02 -17.65
N ASN A 60 4.87 -0.37 -18.25
CA ASN A 60 5.66 0.66 -17.57
C ASN A 60 4.85 1.92 -17.22
N ALA A 61 3.66 2.07 -17.80
CA ALA A 61 2.74 3.15 -17.47
C ALA A 61 2.01 2.93 -16.13
N ILE A 62 2.00 1.71 -15.61
CA ILE A 62 1.29 1.37 -14.38
C ILE A 62 1.99 2.01 -13.17
N ARG A 63 1.19 2.52 -12.27
CA ARG A 63 1.58 2.93 -10.92
C ARG A 63 0.65 2.27 -9.93
N VAL A 64 1.20 1.93 -8.78
CA VAL A 64 0.45 1.40 -7.64
C VAL A 64 0.68 2.30 -6.45
N ALA A 65 -0.38 2.77 -5.81
CA ALA A 65 -0.29 3.47 -4.55
C ALA A 65 -1.01 2.70 -3.46
N VAL A 66 -0.49 2.78 -2.25
CA VAL A 66 -1.06 2.17 -1.06
C VAL A 66 -1.17 3.20 0.06
N ILE A 67 -2.22 3.11 0.84
CA ILE A 67 -2.43 3.91 2.04
C ILE A 67 -3.15 3.10 3.10
N ASP A 68 -2.66 3.14 4.32
CA ASP A 68 -3.36 2.59 5.48
C ASP A 68 -3.96 3.69 6.37
N LYS A 69 -4.31 3.34 7.59
CA LYS A 69 -4.87 4.29 8.56
C LYS A 69 -3.99 5.53 8.75
N GLY A 70 -2.67 5.37 8.77
CA GLY A 70 -1.69 6.43 9.00
C GLY A 70 -1.93 7.24 10.28
N ALA A 71 -1.57 8.52 10.25
CA ALA A 71 -1.80 9.44 11.35
C ALA A 71 -3.28 9.86 11.47
N ASP A 72 -3.66 10.32 12.65
CA ASP A 72 -5.01 10.81 12.91
C ASP A 72 -5.17 12.27 12.52
N VAL A 73 -4.18 13.09 12.86
CA VAL A 73 -4.18 14.53 12.59
C VAL A 73 -2.84 15.01 12.05
N THR A 74 -2.86 16.12 11.34
CA THR A 74 -1.68 16.93 11.02
C THR A 74 -1.82 18.27 11.75
N LEU A 75 -0.81 18.60 12.56
CA LEU A 75 -0.69 19.88 13.26
C LEU A 75 0.33 20.73 12.52
N THR A 76 -0.01 21.98 12.22
CA THR A 76 0.97 22.99 11.79
C THR A 76 1.39 23.77 13.03
N LEU A 77 2.68 23.93 13.23
CA LEU A 77 3.27 24.60 14.37
C LEU A 77 3.89 25.94 13.95
N ASP A 78 4.03 26.87 14.88
CA ASP A 78 4.68 28.17 14.64
C ASP A 78 6.21 28.12 14.67
N GLY A 79 6.79 26.91 14.86
CA GLY A 79 8.22 26.67 14.87
C GLY A 79 8.60 25.20 14.70
N ALA A 80 9.88 24.93 14.68
CA ALA A 80 10.38 23.57 14.50
C ALA A 80 10.39 22.78 15.81
N LEU A 81 9.95 21.52 15.75
CA LEU A 81 10.07 20.58 16.87
C LEU A 81 11.55 20.27 17.18
N ALA A 82 11.88 20.22 18.46
CA ALA A 82 13.21 19.81 18.94
C ALA A 82 13.48 18.32 18.69
N THR A 83 12.46 17.49 18.74
CA THR A 83 12.56 16.05 18.47
C THR A 83 11.56 15.68 17.38
N THR A 84 12.06 15.10 16.28
CA THR A 84 11.27 14.78 15.10
C THR A 84 11.26 13.28 14.77
N THR A 85 11.81 12.47 15.67
CA THR A 85 11.89 11.02 15.49
C THR A 85 10.50 10.39 15.53
N VAL A 86 10.18 9.60 14.50
CA VAL A 86 8.94 8.82 14.43
C VAL A 86 8.81 7.94 15.67
N GLY A 87 7.62 7.87 16.23
CA GLY A 87 7.34 7.15 17.48
C GLY A 87 7.61 7.93 18.77
N THR A 88 8.23 9.13 18.70
CA THR A 88 8.37 9.98 19.88
C THR A 88 7.00 10.52 20.30
N GLN A 89 6.75 10.49 21.61
CA GLN A 89 5.56 11.09 22.16
C GLN A 89 5.67 12.63 22.18
N ILE A 90 4.60 13.29 21.78
CA ILE A 90 4.39 14.71 22.00
C ILE A 90 3.19 14.91 22.91
N ALA A 91 3.18 15.99 23.68
CA ALA A 91 2.09 16.37 24.57
C ALA A 91 1.81 17.87 24.45
N ASN A 92 0.63 18.28 24.87
CA ASN A 92 0.38 19.70 25.08
C ASN A 92 0.88 20.12 26.47
N THR A 93 1.22 21.42 26.63
CA THR A 93 1.75 21.98 27.89
C THR A 93 0.80 21.84 29.06
N ALA A 94 -0.49 21.65 28.81
CA ALA A 94 -1.49 21.39 29.85
C ALA A 94 -1.46 19.93 30.35
N GLY A 95 -0.72 19.02 29.70
CA GLY A 95 -0.65 17.60 30.02
C GLY A 95 -1.96 16.83 29.82
N THR A 96 -2.90 17.38 29.04
CA THR A 96 -4.24 16.80 28.82
C THR A 96 -4.39 16.11 27.49
N LYS A 97 -3.46 16.32 26.57
CA LYS A 97 -3.43 15.71 25.23
C LYS A 97 -2.04 15.20 24.92
N SER A 98 -2.00 14.07 24.24
CA SER A 98 -0.75 13.47 23.78
C SER A 98 -0.94 12.71 22.48
N GLY A 99 0.16 12.34 21.87
CA GLY A 99 0.19 11.52 20.68
C GLY A 99 1.62 11.15 20.31
N TYR A 100 1.76 10.38 19.24
CA TYR A 100 3.07 9.92 18.76
C TYR A 100 3.33 10.49 17.37
N ILE A 101 4.54 10.95 17.14
CA ILE A 101 4.99 11.47 15.85
C ILE A 101 4.94 10.32 14.83
N TYR A 102 4.15 10.50 13.80
CA TYR A 102 4.08 9.63 12.64
C TYR A 102 4.97 10.12 11.50
N ALA A 103 4.98 11.42 11.26
CA ALA A 103 5.85 12.08 10.29
C ALA A 103 6.08 13.54 10.66
N TRP A 104 7.21 14.10 10.23
CA TRP A 104 7.56 15.49 10.39
C TRP A 104 8.02 16.08 9.06
N ASP A 105 7.49 17.25 8.71
CA ASP A 105 7.99 18.08 7.62
C ASP A 105 8.50 19.42 8.16
N GLY A 106 9.81 19.56 8.21
CA GLY A 106 10.47 20.76 8.70
C GLY A 106 10.38 21.96 7.76
N GLY A 107 10.03 21.75 6.49
CA GLY A 107 9.84 22.83 5.53
C GLY A 107 8.55 23.60 5.76
N SER A 108 7.54 22.94 6.26
CA SER A 108 6.22 23.51 6.58
C SER A 108 5.92 23.58 8.08
N ASN A 109 6.83 23.12 8.94
CA ASN A 109 6.61 22.91 10.37
C ASN A 109 5.34 22.10 10.68
N THR A 110 5.11 21.03 9.92
CA THR A 110 3.94 20.17 10.13
C THR A 110 4.34 18.84 10.75
N VAL A 111 3.59 18.41 11.75
CA VAL A 111 3.72 17.09 12.38
C VAL A 111 2.43 16.29 12.20
N SER A 112 2.58 15.09 11.66
CA SER A 112 1.49 14.13 11.60
C SER A 112 1.53 13.27 12.86
N VAL A 113 0.40 13.13 13.54
CA VAL A 113 0.31 12.57 14.89
C VAL A 113 -0.71 11.44 14.94
N ILE A 114 -0.30 10.33 15.54
CA ILE A 114 -1.22 9.26 15.96
C ILE A 114 -1.69 9.60 17.37
N THR A 115 -3.01 9.80 17.53
CA THR A 115 -3.59 10.23 18.79
C THR A 115 -5.07 9.83 18.85
N SER A 116 -5.58 9.66 20.07
CA SER A 116 -7.02 9.59 20.34
C SER A 116 -7.58 10.94 20.81
N ASP A 117 -6.71 11.92 21.03
CA ASP A 117 -7.09 13.21 21.57
C ASP A 117 -7.50 14.19 20.47
N THR A 118 -8.43 15.08 20.78
CA THR A 118 -8.87 16.13 19.86
C THR A 118 -8.00 17.37 20.03
N TRP A 119 -7.07 17.59 19.12
CA TRP A 119 -6.21 18.77 19.07
C TRP A 119 -6.95 19.97 18.44
N THR A 120 -6.58 21.15 18.88
CA THR A 120 -7.15 22.43 18.42
C THR A 120 -6.06 23.50 18.29
N THR A 121 -6.36 24.61 17.63
CA THR A 121 -5.45 25.77 17.55
C THR A 121 -5.22 26.52 18.86
N SER A 122 -5.90 26.12 19.93
CA SER A 122 -5.64 26.63 21.27
C SER A 122 -4.61 25.81 22.05
N ASP A 123 -4.16 24.68 21.48
CA ASP A 123 -3.17 23.84 22.12
C ASP A 123 -1.75 24.38 21.85
N ILE A 124 -0.90 24.16 22.83
CA ILE A 124 0.53 24.48 22.76
C ILE A 124 1.28 23.17 22.95
N VAL A 125 2.14 22.83 22.00
CA VAL A 125 2.97 21.61 22.07
C VAL A 125 4.19 21.89 22.93
N GLU A 126 4.42 21.02 23.91
CA GLU A 126 5.61 21.05 24.75
C GLU A 126 6.85 20.67 23.90
N ASN A 127 7.85 21.55 23.87
CA ASN A 127 9.01 21.39 23.00
C ASN A 127 10.36 21.48 23.77
N GLY A 128 10.32 21.45 25.07
CA GLY A 128 11.48 21.38 25.96
C GLY A 128 12.22 22.70 26.16
N VAL A 129 12.35 23.56 25.15
CA VAL A 129 13.07 24.85 25.23
C VAL A 129 12.12 26.02 25.02
N THR A 130 11.36 25.96 23.97
CA THR A 130 10.32 26.94 23.61
C THR A 130 9.10 26.17 23.12
N ASP A 131 8.01 26.33 23.80
CA ASP A 131 6.78 25.65 23.43
C ASP A 131 6.20 26.24 22.13
N LEU A 132 5.50 25.40 21.37
CA LEU A 132 5.05 25.73 20.03
C LEU A 132 3.52 25.82 19.96
N ASN A 133 3.03 26.92 19.40
CA ASN A 133 1.59 27.07 19.20
C ASN A 133 1.13 26.22 18.01
N VAL A 134 0.00 25.55 18.17
CA VAL A 134 -0.70 24.90 17.06
C VAL A 134 -1.44 25.96 16.27
N THR A 135 -1.01 26.21 15.03
CA THR A 135 -1.60 27.24 14.16
C THR A 135 -2.69 26.67 13.26
N SER A 136 -2.64 25.37 12.95
CA SER A 136 -3.67 24.66 12.18
C SER A 136 -3.76 23.21 12.59
N VAL A 137 -4.96 22.67 12.49
CA VAL A 137 -5.26 21.25 12.71
C VAL A 137 -6.08 20.73 11.54
N SER A 138 -5.68 19.61 10.97
CA SER A 138 -6.39 18.99 9.85
C SER A 138 -6.37 17.47 9.96
N SER A 139 -7.30 16.80 9.28
CA SER A 139 -7.25 15.35 9.11
C SER A 139 -6.04 15.00 8.25
N TRP A 140 -5.20 14.10 8.72
CA TRP A 140 -4.06 13.63 7.92
C TRP A 140 -4.53 12.96 6.63
N TYR A 141 -5.52 12.07 6.72
CA TYR A 141 -6.00 11.29 5.59
C TYR A 141 -6.60 12.14 4.47
N ASP A 142 -7.34 13.21 4.83
CA ASP A 142 -8.00 14.07 3.85
C ASP A 142 -7.01 14.89 2.99
N GLN A 143 -5.76 14.98 3.42
CA GLN A 143 -4.70 15.65 2.68
C GLN A 143 -3.94 14.71 1.74
N GLN A 144 -4.19 13.40 1.81
CA GLN A 144 -3.43 12.44 1.02
C GLN A 144 -4.01 12.28 -0.38
N ASN A 145 -3.11 12.24 -1.37
CA ASN A 145 -3.47 12.05 -2.77
C ASN A 145 -2.89 10.72 -3.30
N VAL A 146 -3.64 10.09 -4.20
CA VAL A 146 -3.16 8.97 -5.02
C VAL A 146 -2.16 9.51 -6.06
N PHE A 147 -2.59 10.55 -6.77
CA PHE A 147 -1.79 11.35 -7.69
C PHE A 147 -2.40 12.77 -7.78
N THR A 148 -1.73 13.70 -8.43
CA THR A 148 -2.23 15.06 -8.59
C THR A 148 -3.60 15.10 -9.26
N GLY A 149 -4.61 15.53 -8.53
CA GLY A 149 -6.00 15.61 -8.99
C GLY A 149 -6.90 14.47 -8.50
N LEU A 150 -6.36 13.45 -7.80
CA LEU A 150 -7.17 12.39 -7.17
C LEU A 150 -6.75 12.18 -5.72
N SER A 151 -7.60 12.57 -4.77
CA SER A 151 -7.39 12.32 -3.35
C SER A 151 -7.81 10.88 -2.96
N TRP A 152 -7.19 10.36 -1.90
CA TRP A 152 -7.60 9.08 -1.33
C TRP A 152 -9.04 9.11 -0.83
N ASN A 153 -9.48 10.22 -0.30
CA ASN A 153 -10.86 10.38 0.19
C ASN A 153 -11.90 10.28 -0.94
N ALA A 154 -11.52 10.58 -2.20
CA ALA A 154 -12.35 10.33 -3.38
C ALA A 154 -12.39 8.84 -3.78
N ILE A 155 -11.40 8.05 -3.39
CA ILE A 155 -11.36 6.60 -3.61
C ILE A 155 -12.27 5.89 -2.60
N ALA A 156 -12.03 6.14 -1.30
CA ALA A 156 -12.78 5.59 -0.17
C ALA A 156 -12.49 6.40 1.11
N PRO A 157 -13.38 6.38 2.11
CA PRO A 157 -13.08 6.85 3.46
C PRO A 157 -11.85 6.15 4.07
N ARG A 158 -11.23 6.81 5.03
CA ARG A 158 -10.04 6.33 5.74
C ARG A 158 -10.19 4.87 6.18
N PRO A 159 -9.22 3.98 5.87
CA PRO A 159 -9.24 2.61 6.34
C PRO A 159 -8.97 2.54 7.84
N GLY A 160 -9.33 1.45 8.46
CA GLY A 160 -9.22 1.30 9.91
C GLY A 160 -9.00 -0.14 10.33
N THR A 161 -10.04 -0.71 10.92
CA THR A 161 -10.02 -2.08 11.42
C THR A 161 -11.20 -2.86 10.84
N SER A 162 -10.92 -3.96 10.20
CA SER A 162 -11.98 -4.82 9.67
C SER A 162 -12.82 -5.43 10.79
N PRO A 163 -14.11 -5.68 10.56
CA PRO A 163 -14.96 -6.37 11.54
C PRO A 163 -14.41 -7.73 11.96
N TYR A 164 -13.72 -8.43 11.06
CA TYR A 164 -13.10 -9.71 11.35
C TYR A 164 -11.98 -9.60 12.38
N VAL A 165 -11.10 -8.61 12.21
CA VAL A 165 -9.96 -8.36 13.10
C VAL A 165 -10.45 -7.75 14.43
N ALA A 166 -11.39 -6.81 14.40
CA ALA A 166 -11.98 -6.20 15.58
C ALA A 166 -12.63 -7.24 16.50
N ALA A 167 -13.37 -8.20 15.93
CA ALA A 167 -14.00 -9.28 16.69
C ALA A 167 -13.00 -10.22 17.40
N ARG A 168 -11.71 -10.12 17.04
CA ARG A 168 -10.59 -10.89 17.62
C ARG A 168 -9.65 -10.04 18.46
N GLY A 169 -10.05 -8.81 18.77
CA GLY A 169 -9.27 -7.88 19.59
C GLY A 169 -8.10 -7.22 18.88
N GLY A 170 -8.01 -7.36 17.56
CA GLY A 170 -6.98 -6.69 16.75
C GLY A 170 -7.42 -5.33 16.21
N SER A 171 -6.49 -4.61 15.58
CA SER A 171 -6.75 -3.29 15.00
C SER A 171 -5.79 -2.94 13.85
N SER A 172 -6.17 -1.92 13.07
CA SER A 172 -5.33 -1.28 12.03
C SER A 172 -4.92 -2.19 10.87
N ASP A 173 -5.73 -3.19 10.56
CA ASP A 173 -5.43 -4.15 9.50
C ASP A 173 -5.85 -3.68 8.10
N GLU A 174 -6.77 -2.75 7.99
CA GLU A 174 -7.27 -2.32 6.69
C GLU A 174 -6.36 -1.31 6.00
N PHE A 175 -6.32 -1.38 4.67
CA PHE A 175 -5.70 -0.38 3.81
C PHE A 175 -6.32 -0.37 2.42
N HIS A 176 -5.91 0.60 1.61
CA HIS A 176 -6.36 0.78 0.23
C HIS A 176 -5.22 0.67 -0.74
N ILE A 177 -5.53 0.12 -1.92
CA ILE A 177 -4.63 0.04 -3.07
C ILE A 177 -5.33 0.74 -4.24
N ALA A 178 -4.60 1.59 -4.95
CA ALA A 178 -5.02 2.21 -6.19
C ALA A 178 -4.01 1.89 -7.29
N VAL A 179 -4.52 1.51 -8.46
CA VAL A 179 -3.72 1.22 -9.65
C VAL A 179 -4.15 2.16 -10.75
N TRP A 180 -3.20 2.85 -11.38
CA TRP A 180 -3.53 3.80 -12.45
C TRP A 180 -2.53 3.79 -13.59
N ASP A 181 -3.00 4.22 -14.76
CA ASP A 181 -2.20 4.50 -15.95
C ASP A 181 -1.65 5.92 -15.87
N ALA A 182 -0.39 6.06 -15.55
CA ALA A 182 0.21 7.38 -15.35
C ALA A 182 0.48 8.12 -16.66
N THR A 183 0.72 7.41 -17.75
CA THR A 183 1.14 8.00 -19.02
C THR A 183 0.07 7.97 -20.10
N GLY A 184 -0.96 7.17 -19.92
CA GLY A 184 -2.00 6.94 -20.94
C GLY A 184 -1.64 5.84 -21.94
N ALA A 185 -0.59 5.07 -21.72
CA ALA A 185 -0.19 4.02 -22.66
C ALA A 185 -1.21 2.87 -22.71
N ILE A 186 -1.95 2.64 -21.65
CA ILE A 186 -2.95 1.57 -21.56
C ILE A 186 -4.32 2.07 -21.99
N THR A 187 -4.73 3.23 -21.49
CA THR A 187 -6.11 3.76 -21.63
C THR A 187 -6.25 4.83 -22.71
N GLY A 188 -5.13 5.38 -23.19
CA GLY A 188 -5.11 6.54 -24.08
C GLY A 188 -5.17 7.89 -23.33
N ALA A 189 -5.38 7.90 -22.01
CA ALA A 189 -5.45 9.12 -21.21
C ALA A 189 -4.57 8.98 -19.94
N PRO A 190 -3.62 9.90 -19.71
CA PRO A 190 -2.76 9.87 -18.55
C PRO A 190 -3.56 10.09 -17.26
N ASN A 191 -3.04 9.56 -16.14
CA ASN A 191 -3.66 9.63 -14.82
C ASN A 191 -5.07 9.04 -14.77
N THR A 192 -5.29 7.93 -15.47
CA THR A 192 -6.55 7.20 -15.44
C THR A 192 -6.51 6.09 -14.40
N LEU A 193 -7.45 6.11 -13.44
CA LEU A 193 -7.60 5.04 -12.47
C LEU A 193 -8.03 3.75 -13.18
N LEU A 194 -7.25 2.68 -13.01
CA LEU A 194 -7.51 1.36 -13.58
C LEU A 194 -8.30 0.50 -12.60
N GLU A 195 -7.78 0.37 -11.37
CA GLU A 195 -8.35 -0.50 -10.34
C GLU A 195 -8.21 0.15 -8.97
N LYS A 196 -9.10 -0.26 -8.06
CA LYS A 196 -9.00 0.06 -6.63
C LYS A 196 -9.40 -1.15 -5.80
N PHE A 197 -8.64 -1.41 -4.74
CA PHE A 197 -8.96 -2.40 -3.72
C PHE A 197 -9.08 -1.67 -2.40
N THR A 198 -10.29 -1.59 -1.87
CA THR A 198 -10.56 -0.81 -0.66
C THR A 198 -10.87 -1.72 0.51
N TYR A 199 -10.40 -1.35 1.70
CA TYR A 199 -10.59 -2.10 2.94
C TYR A 199 -10.09 -3.55 2.88
N VAL A 200 -9.01 -3.77 2.11
CA VAL A 200 -8.31 -5.05 2.12
C VAL A 200 -7.48 -5.18 3.38
N SER A 201 -7.31 -6.41 3.87
CA SER A 201 -6.70 -6.66 5.18
C SER A 201 -5.25 -7.10 5.08
N LYS A 202 -4.44 -6.65 6.03
CA LYS A 202 -3.07 -7.11 6.28
C LYS A 202 -3.04 -8.51 6.91
N ALA A 203 -4.14 -8.94 7.56
CA ALA A 203 -4.23 -10.23 8.25
C ALA A 203 -4.46 -11.37 7.24
N ASN A 204 -3.59 -12.38 7.28
CA ASN A 204 -3.60 -13.47 6.29
C ASN A 204 -4.84 -14.38 6.37
N ASN A 205 -5.55 -14.37 7.48
CA ASN A 205 -6.78 -15.13 7.69
C ASN A 205 -8.04 -14.27 7.70
N ALA A 206 -7.94 -12.98 7.36
CA ALA A 206 -9.08 -12.08 7.36
C ALA A 206 -10.15 -12.51 6.36
N LYS A 207 -11.39 -12.27 6.76
CA LYS A 207 -12.58 -12.52 5.94
C LYS A 207 -13.50 -11.31 5.94
N THR A 208 -14.22 -11.15 4.84
CA THR A 208 -15.34 -10.21 4.76
C THR A 208 -16.50 -10.67 5.66
N THR A 209 -17.48 -9.82 5.87
CA THR A 209 -18.71 -10.17 6.61
C THR A 209 -19.50 -11.29 5.93
N GLN A 210 -19.31 -11.50 4.62
CA GLN A 210 -19.93 -12.57 3.84
C GLN A 210 -19.08 -13.87 3.86
N GLY A 211 -17.92 -13.87 4.52
CA GLY A 211 -17.05 -15.03 4.66
C GLY A 211 -16.01 -15.21 3.56
N ALA A 212 -15.98 -14.35 2.54
CA ALA A 212 -14.92 -14.36 1.51
C ALA A 212 -13.57 -13.93 2.08
N VAL A 213 -12.48 -14.38 1.47
CA VAL A 213 -11.13 -13.96 1.84
C VAL A 213 -10.98 -12.45 1.65
N ASN A 214 -10.40 -11.77 2.66
CA ASN A 214 -10.09 -10.34 2.60
C ASN A 214 -8.59 -10.06 2.72
N TYR A 215 -7.75 -11.08 2.72
CA TYR A 215 -6.29 -10.95 2.71
C TYR A 215 -5.83 -10.39 1.37
N TYR A 216 -5.17 -9.25 1.38
CA TYR A 216 -4.93 -8.46 0.17
C TYR A 216 -4.15 -9.17 -0.95
N PRO A 217 -3.10 -10.02 -0.68
CA PRO A 217 -2.44 -10.74 -1.76
C PRO A 217 -3.38 -11.66 -2.51
N GLN A 218 -4.30 -12.33 -1.77
CA GLN A 218 -5.30 -13.21 -2.38
C GLN A 218 -6.36 -12.42 -3.13
N VAL A 219 -6.82 -11.29 -2.57
CA VAL A 219 -7.79 -10.41 -3.24
C VAL A 219 -7.21 -9.89 -4.57
N VAL A 220 -5.96 -9.44 -4.56
CA VAL A 220 -5.28 -8.98 -5.79
C VAL A 220 -5.11 -10.13 -6.79
N LEU A 221 -4.70 -11.33 -6.33
CA LEU A 221 -4.57 -12.50 -7.20
C LEU A 221 -5.87 -12.86 -7.91
N GLU A 222 -6.99 -12.79 -7.22
CA GLU A 222 -8.29 -13.21 -7.75
C GLU A 222 -8.98 -12.11 -8.57
N SER A 223 -8.78 -10.85 -8.23
CA SER A 223 -9.61 -9.76 -8.74
C SER A 223 -8.89 -8.74 -9.60
N SER A 224 -7.55 -8.64 -9.54
CA SER A 224 -6.83 -7.69 -10.38
C SER A 224 -6.74 -8.17 -11.82
N SER A 225 -6.83 -7.25 -12.76
CA SER A 225 -6.53 -7.46 -14.17
C SER A 225 -5.16 -6.91 -14.57
N HIS A 226 -4.54 -6.09 -13.72
CA HIS A 226 -3.35 -5.33 -14.09
C HIS A 226 -2.10 -5.67 -13.29
N ILE A 227 -2.25 -6.14 -12.03
CA ILE A 227 -1.10 -6.31 -11.13
C ILE A 227 -1.05 -7.67 -10.44
N TYR A 228 0.17 -8.07 -10.11
CA TYR A 228 0.51 -9.14 -9.17
C TYR A 228 1.17 -8.56 -7.93
N TRP A 229 0.93 -9.18 -6.78
CA TRP A 229 1.62 -8.92 -5.54
C TRP A 229 2.93 -9.71 -5.45
N GLY A 230 3.99 -9.15 -4.85
CA GLY A 230 5.27 -9.83 -4.67
C GLY A 230 5.74 -9.87 -3.22
N ALA A 231 5.69 -8.74 -2.53
CA ALA A 231 6.14 -8.65 -1.15
C ALA A 231 5.28 -7.67 -0.33
N HIS A 232 5.29 -7.83 0.98
CA HIS A 232 4.59 -6.94 1.90
C HIS A 232 5.20 -5.54 1.95
N GLU A 233 4.34 -4.57 2.26
CA GLU A 233 4.78 -3.22 2.56
C GLU A 233 5.71 -3.22 3.78
N THR A 234 6.67 -2.31 3.77
CA THR A 234 7.57 -2.14 4.92
C THR A 234 6.87 -1.30 5.98
N ALA A 235 6.80 -1.81 7.19
CA ALA A 235 6.33 -1.04 8.33
C ALA A 235 7.31 0.11 8.64
N VAL A 236 6.77 1.29 8.88
CA VAL A 236 7.55 2.47 9.29
C VAL A 236 7.23 2.87 10.72
N TYR A 237 6.04 2.56 11.21
CA TYR A 237 5.62 2.89 12.55
C TYR A 237 5.21 1.64 13.32
N ASP A 238 6.00 1.34 14.34
CA ASP A 238 5.77 0.32 15.35
C ASP A 238 5.05 0.95 16.56
N VAL A 239 3.79 0.64 16.75
CA VAL A 239 2.94 1.30 17.76
C VAL A 239 3.11 0.72 19.16
N SER A 240 3.62 -0.49 19.32
CA SER A 240 3.82 -1.14 20.62
C SER A 240 4.43 -2.54 20.53
N ALA A 241 4.80 -3.10 21.70
CA ALA A 241 5.40 -4.43 21.82
C ALA A 241 4.50 -5.62 21.41
N ASN A 242 3.24 -5.40 20.99
CA ASN A 242 2.27 -6.42 20.63
C ASN A 242 1.74 -6.23 19.20
N GLN A 243 2.64 -6.12 18.23
CA GLN A 243 2.28 -5.86 16.85
C GLN A 243 2.24 -7.10 15.98
N ALA A 244 1.37 -7.07 14.97
CA ALA A 244 1.44 -7.99 13.85
C ALA A 244 2.05 -7.32 12.63
N ALA A 245 3.09 -7.92 12.12
CA ALA A 245 3.56 -7.61 10.78
C ALA A 245 2.44 -7.87 9.75
N THR A 246 2.45 -7.11 8.66
CA THR A 246 1.60 -7.38 7.50
C THR A 246 1.79 -8.82 7.04
N GLY A 247 0.71 -9.55 6.83
CA GLY A 247 0.74 -10.98 6.54
C GLY A 247 0.71 -11.88 7.79
N GLY A 248 0.72 -11.30 8.99
CA GLY A 248 0.50 -12.04 10.23
C GLY A 248 -0.93 -12.58 10.35
N ASN A 249 -1.09 -13.56 11.20
CA ASN A 249 -2.38 -14.17 11.52
C ASN A 249 -3.01 -13.45 12.71
N ILE A 250 -4.29 -13.10 12.64
CA ILE A 250 -5.03 -12.66 13.81
C ILE A 250 -5.60 -13.88 14.54
N ALA A 251 -5.12 -14.14 15.76
CA ALA A 251 -5.60 -15.23 16.58
C ALA A 251 -7.04 -15.03 17.02
N GLY A 252 -7.81 -16.11 17.10
CA GLY A 252 -9.14 -16.06 17.71
C GLY A 252 -9.04 -15.92 19.23
N THR A 253 -10.05 -15.33 19.85
CA THR A 253 -10.17 -15.16 21.31
C THR A 253 -10.13 -16.44 22.14
N SER A 254 -10.16 -17.61 21.49
CA SER A 254 -10.17 -18.93 22.13
C SER A 254 -8.79 -19.59 22.21
N ASN A 255 -7.75 -19.05 21.59
CA ASN A 255 -6.40 -19.60 21.67
C ASN A 255 -5.57 -18.78 22.67
N ALA A 256 -5.51 -19.27 23.89
CA ALA A 256 -4.63 -18.78 24.97
C ALA A 256 -3.13 -19.12 24.70
N GLY A 257 -2.68 -19.07 23.47
CA GLY A 257 -1.30 -19.31 23.07
C GLY A 257 -0.77 -18.08 22.35
N SER A 258 0.08 -17.35 22.98
CA SER A 258 1.10 -16.37 22.57
C SER A 258 0.83 -15.38 21.40
N ASP A 259 -0.24 -15.46 20.65
CA ASP A 259 -0.50 -14.64 19.48
C ASP A 259 -1.67 -13.69 19.65
N SER A 260 -1.79 -13.06 20.81
CA SER A 260 -2.70 -11.93 21.02
C SER A 260 -2.14 -10.68 20.35
N THR A 261 -1.90 -10.74 19.08
CA THR A 261 -1.48 -9.58 18.33
C THR A 261 -2.67 -8.69 18.11
N THR A 262 -2.62 -7.54 18.69
CA THR A 262 -3.76 -6.65 18.78
C THR A 262 -3.72 -5.52 17.77
N THR A 263 -2.55 -5.20 17.20
CA THR A 263 -2.42 -4.06 16.28
C THR A 263 -1.50 -4.41 15.11
N PHE A 264 -1.94 -4.14 13.87
CA PHE A 264 -1.08 -4.29 12.70
C PHE A 264 -0.21 -3.06 12.49
N ASP A 265 1.03 -3.30 12.05
CA ASP A 265 1.99 -2.25 11.73
C ASP A 265 1.42 -1.26 10.72
N LEU A 266 1.77 0.01 10.90
CA LEU A 266 1.39 1.07 9.96
C LEU A 266 2.48 1.26 8.89
N PHE A 267 2.01 1.50 7.66
CA PHE A 267 2.88 1.74 6.51
C PHE A 267 3.45 3.15 6.58
N GLY A 268 4.05 3.90 6.77
CA GLY A 268 4.43 5.30 6.70
C GLY A 268 3.49 6.16 5.84
N ALA A 269 4.01 7.22 5.28
CA ALA A 269 3.27 8.06 4.34
C ALA A 269 2.78 7.21 3.15
N PRO A 270 1.71 7.65 2.43
CA PRO A 270 1.26 6.93 1.25
C PRO A 270 2.43 6.64 0.32
N THR A 271 2.57 5.38 -0.05
CA THR A 271 3.68 4.94 -0.91
C THR A 271 3.18 4.73 -2.31
N SER A 272 3.94 5.20 -3.29
CA SER A 272 3.65 5.03 -4.71
C SER A 272 4.78 4.28 -5.40
N TYR A 273 4.43 3.26 -6.16
CA TYR A 273 5.33 2.39 -6.90
C TYR A 273 5.24 2.67 -8.39
N THR A 274 6.39 2.86 -9.00
CA THR A 274 6.52 3.12 -10.44
C THR A 274 6.97 1.85 -11.13
N PHE A 275 6.19 1.33 -12.06
CA PHE A 275 6.58 0.20 -12.87
C PHE A 275 7.56 0.63 -13.96
N GLN A 276 8.53 -0.24 -14.21
CA GLN A 276 9.61 -0.02 -15.17
C GLN A 276 10.13 -1.35 -15.71
N LYS A 277 10.96 -1.29 -16.74
CA LYS A 277 11.68 -2.43 -17.34
C LYS A 277 10.79 -3.46 -18.05
N GLY A 278 9.50 -3.24 -18.16
CA GLY A 278 8.68 -4.00 -19.07
C GLY A 278 9.20 -3.82 -20.49
N ALA A 279 9.38 -4.90 -21.21
CA ALA A 279 9.87 -4.86 -22.57
C ALA A 279 9.20 -5.93 -23.42
N GLU A 280 9.00 -5.59 -24.67
CA GLU A 280 8.55 -6.54 -25.68
C GLU A 280 9.74 -7.21 -26.34
N SER A 281 9.59 -8.46 -26.68
CA SER A 281 10.51 -9.12 -27.57
C SER A 281 10.31 -8.59 -29.00
N LEU A 282 11.39 -8.37 -29.69
CA LEU A 282 11.36 -7.95 -31.10
C LEU A 282 10.90 -9.11 -32.00
N GLY A 283 9.57 -9.20 -32.18
CA GLY A 283 8.91 -10.09 -33.13
C GLY A 283 8.88 -11.57 -32.73
N ALA A 284 7.71 -12.17 -32.78
CA ALA A 284 7.58 -13.61 -32.64
C ALA A 284 8.28 -14.32 -33.80
N THR A 285 9.09 -15.32 -33.52
CA THR A 285 9.66 -16.20 -34.55
C THR A 285 8.56 -17.07 -35.16
N SER A 286 8.74 -17.54 -36.38
CA SER A 286 7.78 -18.43 -37.05
C SER A 286 7.48 -19.70 -36.22
N GLY A 287 8.47 -20.18 -35.44
CA GLY A 287 8.30 -21.32 -34.54
C GLY A 287 7.42 -21.02 -33.33
N GLU A 288 7.54 -19.84 -32.74
CA GLU A 288 6.72 -19.39 -31.60
C GLU A 288 5.25 -19.18 -32.05
N ILE A 289 5.03 -18.61 -33.23
CA ILE A 289 3.70 -18.48 -33.80
C ILE A 289 3.07 -19.85 -34.04
N LEU A 290 3.84 -20.81 -34.57
CA LEU A 290 3.34 -22.16 -34.84
C LEU A 290 2.99 -22.91 -33.56
N THR A 291 3.76 -22.75 -32.48
CA THR A 291 3.48 -23.35 -31.15
C THR A 291 2.22 -22.76 -30.51
N ALA A 292 1.97 -21.48 -30.71
CA ALA A 292 0.79 -20.80 -30.17
C ALA A 292 -0.52 -21.18 -30.92
N LEU A 293 -0.41 -21.74 -32.13
CA LEU A 293 -1.54 -22.14 -32.95
C LEU A 293 -1.88 -23.65 -32.85
N GLN A 294 -1.10 -24.45 -32.13
CA GLN A 294 -1.33 -25.86 -31.83
C GLN A 294 -2.05 -26.04 -30.51
#